data_ddc5f6200f1b5002a7226d6cae70e123
#
_entry.id   ddc5f6200f1b5002a7226d6cae70e123
#
_cell.length_a   1.000
_cell.length_b   1.000
_cell.length_c   1.000
_cell.angle_alpha   90.00
_cell.angle_beta   90.00
_cell.angle_gamma   90.00
#
_symmetry.space_group_name_H-M   'P 1'
#
loop_
_entity.id
_entity.type
_entity.pdbx_description
1 polymer ?
#
loop_
_entity_poly.entity_id
_entity_poly.type
_entity_poly.pdbx_seq_one_letter_code
_entity_poly.pdbx_strand_id
1 'polypeptide(L)'
;DELHIVSKNRGLSYLFLYAMAITFVIMPAAIMFPLLTTGHYGGGKWEMGLVEIVWGGGMLIGGAVLGLFKVGMSKIVLVNSMYIILGLTFLLSGVFPKEWFIGFVLVTAIGGIGLSVFYACFTAIVQITVKPEMLGRVFSLYYSLAVLPSIIGLLFTGVIAENIGINITFIIS
;
A
#
# COMPACT_ATOMS: atom_id res chain seq x y z
N ASP A 1 15.28 5.91 -22.87
CA ASP A 1 14.18 5.48 -23.74
C ASP A 1 12.96 4.96 -22.97
N GLU A 2 13.13 4.34 -21.78
CA GLU A 2 12.02 3.82 -20.95
C GLU A 2 11.13 4.95 -20.41
N LEU A 3 11.74 6.04 -19.94
CA LEU A 3 11.03 7.26 -19.54
C LEU A 3 10.18 7.84 -20.67
N HIS A 4 10.66 7.74 -21.91
CA HIS A 4 9.92 8.22 -23.07
C HIS A 4 8.66 7.38 -23.35
N ILE A 5 8.71 6.06 -23.12
CA ILE A 5 7.54 5.17 -23.27
C ILE A 5 6.48 5.50 -22.23
N VAL A 6 6.88 5.69 -20.99
CA VAL A 6 5.97 6.04 -19.89
C VAL A 6 5.40 7.44 -20.10
N SER A 7 6.23 8.43 -20.44
CA SER A 7 5.80 9.82 -20.62
C SER A 7 4.92 10.05 -21.85
N LYS A 8 5.09 9.27 -22.91
CA LYS A 8 4.27 9.34 -24.12
C LYS A 8 2.85 8.83 -23.91
N ASN A 9 2.65 7.91 -22.96
CA ASN A 9 1.34 7.39 -22.61
C ASN A 9 0.86 8.03 -21.30
N ARG A 10 -0.03 9.03 -21.42
CA ARG A 10 -0.57 9.76 -20.26
C ARG A 10 -1.20 8.82 -19.20
N GLY A 11 -1.92 7.78 -19.64
CA GLY A 11 -2.53 6.81 -18.73
C GLY A 11 -1.49 6.05 -17.93
N LEU A 12 -0.40 5.61 -18.57
CA LEU A 12 0.70 4.93 -17.92
C LEU A 12 1.48 5.85 -16.96
N SER A 13 1.68 7.12 -17.35
CA SER A 13 2.30 8.14 -16.50
C SER A 13 1.50 8.36 -15.20
N TYR A 14 0.18 8.51 -15.31
CA TYR A 14 -0.68 8.65 -14.13
C TYR A 14 -0.65 7.40 -13.26
N LEU A 15 -0.70 6.20 -13.85
CA LEU A 15 -0.63 4.94 -13.12
C LEU A 15 0.68 4.83 -12.32
N PHE A 16 1.81 5.22 -12.92
CA PHE A 16 3.11 5.25 -12.24
C PHE A 16 3.13 6.27 -11.10
N LEU A 17 2.61 7.46 -11.33
CA LEU A 17 2.52 8.50 -10.31
C LEU A 17 1.69 8.03 -9.10
N TYR A 18 0.53 7.40 -9.37
CA TYR A 18 -0.30 6.82 -8.32
C TYR A 18 0.41 5.69 -7.56
N ALA A 19 1.10 4.80 -8.28
CA ALA A 19 1.85 3.72 -7.66
C ALA A 19 3.02 4.23 -6.80
N MET A 20 3.71 5.29 -7.23
CA MET A 20 4.74 5.95 -6.43
C MET A 20 4.17 6.62 -5.18
N ALA A 21 3.01 7.29 -5.30
CA ALA A 21 2.34 7.90 -4.15
C ALA A 21 1.93 6.84 -3.11
N ILE A 22 1.41 5.69 -3.55
CA ILE A 22 1.12 4.55 -2.66
C ILE A 22 2.41 4.05 -1.98
N THR A 23 3.49 3.87 -2.73
CA THR A 23 4.76 3.39 -2.16
C THR A 23 5.31 4.39 -1.14
N PHE A 24 5.16 5.70 -1.39
CA PHE A 24 5.55 6.75 -0.44
C PHE A 24 4.81 6.64 0.89
N VAL A 25 3.53 6.28 0.88
CA VAL A 25 2.69 6.13 2.07
C VAL A 25 2.86 4.77 2.75
N ILE A 26 2.86 3.68 1.96
CA ILE A 26 2.87 2.30 2.48
C ILE A 26 4.20 1.94 3.15
N MET A 27 5.33 2.35 2.60
CA MET A 27 6.63 1.99 3.18
C MET A 27 6.80 2.48 4.61
N PRO A 28 6.54 3.76 4.92
CA PRO A 28 6.55 4.23 6.30
C PRO A 28 5.52 3.52 7.19
N ALA A 29 4.31 3.33 6.68
CA ALA A 29 3.22 2.72 7.44
C ALA A 29 3.54 1.26 7.81
N ALA A 30 4.10 0.47 6.88
CA ALA A 30 4.50 -0.91 7.15
C ALA A 30 5.53 -1.01 8.31
N ILE A 31 6.48 -0.07 8.37
CA ILE A 31 7.46 -0.02 9.47
C ILE A 31 6.82 0.47 10.77
N MET A 32 5.79 1.30 10.69
CA MET A 32 5.12 1.86 11.85
C MET A 32 4.03 0.97 12.45
N PHE A 33 3.54 -0.07 11.76
CA PHE A 33 2.56 -1.00 12.34
C PHE A 33 3.03 -1.62 13.67
N PRO A 34 4.26 -2.13 13.80
CA PRO A 34 4.79 -2.57 15.08
C PRO A 34 4.81 -1.47 16.15
N LEU A 35 5.22 -0.26 15.77
CA LEU A 35 5.26 0.88 16.69
C LEU A 35 3.85 1.33 17.11
N LEU A 36 2.88 1.33 16.20
CA LEU A 36 1.48 1.61 16.51
C LEU A 36 0.91 0.55 17.47
N THR A 37 1.22 -0.72 17.21
CA THR A 37 0.77 -1.83 18.04
C THR A 37 1.29 -1.71 19.47
N THR A 38 2.56 -1.40 19.66
CA THR A 38 3.17 -1.30 20.99
C THR A 38 2.92 0.04 21.67
N GLY A 39 3.06 1.15 20.94
CA GLY A 39 3.00 2.50 21.49
C GLY A 39 1.58 3.00 21.72
N HIS A 40 0.66 2.73 20.78
CA HIS A 40 -0.72 3.20 20.88
C HIS A 40 -1.65 2.15 21.53
N TYR A 41 -1.62 0.91 21.03
CA TYR A 41 -2.51 -0.14 21.52
C TYR A 41 -1.97 -0.89 22.74
N GLY A 42 -0.71 -0.66 23.16
CA GLY A 42 -0.09 -1.31 24.32
C GLY A 42 0.15 -2.81 24.14
N GLY A 43 0.16 -3.29 22.89
CA GLY A 43 0.41 -4.69 22.57
C GLY A 43 1.88 -5.09 22.75
N GLY A 44 2.12 -6.39 22.85
CA GLY A 44 3.44 -6.98 22.92
C GLY A 44 3.88 -7.62 21.58
N LYS A 45 4.87 -8.50 21.68
CA LYS A 45 5.43 -9.22 20.52
C LYS A 45 4.39 -10.10 19.79
N TRP A 46 3.45 -10.66 20.53
CA TRP A 46 2.37 -11.47 19.99
C TRP A 46 1.40 -10.65 19.14
N GLU A 47 0.99 -9.50 19.66
CA GLU A 47 0.08 -8.59 18.95
C GLU A 47 0.74 -8.04 17.70
N MET A 48 2.04 -7.73 17.73
CA MET A 48 2.81 -7.35 16.54
C MET A 48 2.80 -8.46 15.49
N GLY A 49 3.11 -9.70 15.91
CA GLY A 49 3.08 -10.87 15.01
C GLY A 49 1.69 -11.13 14.43
N LEU A 50 0.63 -10.96 15.24
CA LEU A 50 -0.75 -11.10 14.78
C LEU A 50 -1.10 -10.09 13.68
N VAL A 51 -0.73 -8.82 13.85
CA VAL A 51 -0.97 -7.77 12.86
C VAL A 51 -0.27 -8.11 11.53
N GLU A 52 0.98 -8.55 11.57
CA GLU A 52 1.74 -8.95 10.37
C GLU A 52 1.14 -10.18 9.67
N ILE A 53 0.73 -11.20 10.44
CA ILE A 53 0.06 -12.40 9.91
C ILE A 53 -1.26 -12.02 9.24
N VAL A 54 -2.04 -11.17 9.87
CA VAL A 54 -3.35 -10.74 9.35
C VAL A 54 -3.20 -9.87 8.12
N TRP A 55 -2.21 -8.97 8.09
CA TRP A 55 -1.87 -8.19 6.90
C TRP A 55 -1.49 -9.10 5.72
N GLY A 56 -0.53 -10.02 5.95
CA GLY A 56 -0.10 -11.00 4.94
C GLY A 56 -1.23 -11.95 4.51
N GLY A 57 -2.06 -12.41 5.46
CA GLY A 57 -3.26 -13.20 5.18
C GLY A 57 -4.26 -12.46 4.30
N GLY A 58 -4.49 -11.17 4.58
CA GLY A 58 -5.28 -10.29 3.73
C GLY A 58 -4.74 -10.21 2.30
N MET A 59 -3.42 -10.05 2.14
CA MET A 59 -2.78 -10.05 0.83
C MET A 59 -2.99 -11.37 0.07
N LEU A 60 -2.88 -12.51 0.74
CA LEU A 60 -3.14 -13.82 0.13
C LEU A 60 -4.60 -13.95 -0.33
N ILE A 61 -5.55 -13.55 0.49
CA ILE A 61 -6.98 -13.56 0.17
C ILE A 61 -7.26 -12.66 -1.05
N GLY A 62 -6.75 -11.43 -1.06
CA GLY A 62 -6.94 -10.50 -2.16
C GLY A 62 -6.37 -11.03 -3.48
N GLY A 63 -5.17 -11.62 -3.46
CA GLY A 63 -4.56 -12.27 -4.61
C GLY A 63 -5.37 -13.47 -5.09
N ALA A 64 -5.84 -14.32 -4.18
CA ALA A 64 -6.65 -15.50 -4.50
C ALA A 64 -8.00 -15.11 -5.12
N VAL A 65 -8.67 -14.09 -4.57
CA VAL A 65 -9.95 -13.59 -5.11
C VAL A 65 -9.80 -13.14 -6.56
N LEU A 66 -8.76 -12.37 -6.88
CA LEU A 66 -8.51 -11.94 -8.26
C LEU A 66 -8.09 -13.07 -9.18
N GLY A 67 -7.36 -14.08 -8.68
CA GLY A 67 -6.91 -15.23 -9.46
C GLY A 67 -8.02 -16.21 -9.76
N LEU A 68 -8.93 -16.44 -8.81
CA LEU A 68 -10.00 -17.45 -8.92
C LEU A 68 -11.29 -16.89 -9.53
N PHE A 69 -11.59 -15.61 -9.31
CA PHE A 69 -12.84 -15.01 -9.76
C PHE A 69 -12.60 -13.98 -10.86
N LYS A 70 -13.42 -14.06 -11.92
CA LYS A 70 -13.46 -13.02 -12.95
C LYS A 70 -14.18 -11.80 -12.37
N VAL A 71 -13.41 -10.83 -11.89
CA VAL A 71 -13.99 -9.58 -11.41
C VAL A 71 -14.46 -8.78 -12.62
N GLY A 72 -15.78 -8.53 -12.72
CA GLY A 72 -16.39 -7.82 -13.85
C GLY A 72 -16.11 -6.30 -13.88
N MET A 73 -15.41 -5.77 -12.90
CA MET A 73 -15.04 -4.35 -12.82
C MET A 73 -13.80 -4.06 -13.67
N SER A 74 -13.73 -2.84 -14.22
CA SER A 74 -12.52 -2.40 -14.92
C SER A 74 -11.34 -2.31 -13.94
N LYS A 75 -10.13 -2.65 -14.42
CA LYS A 75 -8.90 -2.60 -13.61
C LYS A 75 -8.64 -1.21 -13.04
N ILE A 76 -9.02 -0.15 -13.78
CA ILE A 76 -8.87 1.24 -13.33
C ILE A 76 -9.78 1.53 -12.13
N VAL A 77 -11.03 1.08 -12.17
CA VAL A 77 -11.96 1.24 -11.04
C VAL A 77 -11.45 0.49 -9.83
N LEU A 78 -10.94 -0.75 -10.01
CA LEU A 78 -10.34 -1.53 -8.92
C LEU A 78 -9.14 -0.81 -8.31
N VAL A 79 -8.21 -0.29 -9.12
CA VAL A 79 -7.05 0.47 -8.63
C VAL A 79 -7.49 1.65 -7.77
N ASN A 80 -8.45 2.46 -8.26
CA ASN A 80 -8.94 3.62 -7.52
C ASN A 80 -9.68 3.24 -6.22
N SER A 81 -10.49 2.17 -6.26
CA SER A 81 -11.20 1.69 -5.07
C SER A 81 -10.23 1.18 -4.01
N MET A 82 -9.18 0.44 -4.42
CA MET A 82 -8.17 -0.07 -3.49
C MET A 82 -7.32 1.06 -2.90
N TYR A 83 -7.09 2.14 -3.65
CA TYR A 83 -6.45 3.34 -3.13
C TYR A 83 -7.23 3.96 -1.98
N ILE A 84 -8.56 4.11 -2.15
CA ILE A 84 -9.45 4.63 -1.11
C ILE A 84 -9.47 3.68 0.11
N ILE A 85 -9.54 2.37 -0.11
CA ILE A 85 -9.53 1.37 0.96
C ILE A 85 -8.24 1.45 1.77
N LEU A 86 -7.07 1.58 1.11
CA LEU A 86 -5.79 1.74 1.78
C LEU A 86 -5.75 3.00 2.64
N GLY A 87 -6.16 4.15 2.09
CA GLY A 87 -6.24 5.39 2.86
C GLY A 87 -7.16 5.28 4.07
N LEU A 88 -8.34 4.67 3.91
CA LEU A 88 -9.26 4.40 5.02
C LEU A 88 -8.66 3.45 6.06
N THR A 89 -7.90 2.44 5.63
CA THR A 89 -7.21 1.52 6.55
C THR A 89 -6.25 2.27 7.46
N PHE A 90 -5.40 3.14 6.91
CA PHE A 90 -4.44 3.91 7.71
C PHE A 90 -5.15 4.92 8.60
N LEU A 91 -6.13 5.65 8.08
CA LEU A 91 -6.92 6.60 8.86
C LEU A 91 -7.59 5.91 10.06
N LEU A 92 -8.31 4.83 9.84
CA LEU A 92 -9.01 4.10 10.90
C LEU A 92 -8.02 3.50 11.92
N SER A 93 -6.87 2.99 11.46
CA SER A 93 -5.82 2.47 12.34
C SER A 93 -5.29 3.53 13.31
N GLY A 94 -5.24 4.80 12.92
CA GLY A 94 -4.82 5.89 13.77
C GLY A 94 -5.94 6.47 14.66
N VAL A 95 -7.20 6.39 14.21
CA VAL A 95 -8.36 6.99 14.92
C VAL A 95 -8.92 6.07 16.00
N PHE A 96 -8.79 4.75 15.85
CA PHE A 96 -9.35 3.81 16.82
C PHE A 96 -8.76 4.01 18.23
N PRO A 97 -9.60 3.97 19.27
CA PRO A 97 -9.13 4.03 20.65
C PRO A 97 -8.34 2.78 21.01
N LYS A 98 -7.53 2.87 22.05
CA LYS A 98 -6.61 1.80 22.49
C LYS A 98 -7.30 0.46 22.74
N GLU A 99 -8.53 0.48 23.21
CA GLU A 99 -9.36 -0.68 23.53
C GLU A 99 -9.82 -1.43 22.27
N TRP A 100 -9.74 -0.80 21.11
CA TRP A 100 -10.23 -1.33 19.82
C TRP A 100 -9.13 -2.03 19.00
N PHE A 101 -8.20 -2.69 19.67
CA PHE A 101 -7.13 -3.45 19.01
C PHE A 101 -7.67 -4.47 17.98
N ILE A 102 -8.77 -5.18 18.31
CA ILE A 102 -9.40 -6.12 17.35
C ILE A 102 -9.92 -5.39 16.11
N GLY A 103 -10.50 -4.21 16.26
CA GLY A 103 -10.92 -3.37 15.13
C GLY A 103 -9.73 -2.98 14.23
N PHE A 104 -8.62 -2.60 14.85
CA PHE A 104 -7.37 -2.32 14.13
C PHE A 104 -6.87 -3.54 13.35
N VAL A 105 -6.86 -4.74 13.94
CA VAL A 105 -6.46 -5.98 13.28
C VAL A 105 -7.36 -6.29 12.06
N LEU A 106 -8.68 -6.12 12.20
CA LEU A 106 -9.63 -6.35 11.10
C LEU A 106 -9.43 -5.37 9.94
N VAL A 107 -9.23 -4.10 10.25
CA VAL A 107 -8.96 -3.07 9.24
C VAL A 107 -7.63 -3.33 8.54
N THR A 108 -6.62 -3.81 9.26
CA THR A 108 -5.33 -4.22 8.70
C THR A 108 -5.49 -5.37 7.69
N ALA A 109 -6.37 -6.36 7.95
CA ALA A 109 -6.69 -7.40 6.97
C ALA A 109 -7.26 -6.82 5.66
N ILE A 110 -8.18 -5.86 5.78
CA ILE A 110 -8.78 -5.17 4.62
C ILE A 110 -7.72 -4.40 3.84
N GLY A 111 -6.79 -3.73 4.51
CA GLY A 111 -5.66 -3.07 3.89
C GLY A 111 -4.76 -4.02 3.11
N GLY A 112 -4.45 -5.21 3.68
CA GLY A 112 -3.70 -6.26 2.99
C GLY A 112 -4.40 -6.73 1.70
N ILE A 113 -5.72 -6.97 1.74
CA ILE A 113 -6.52 -7.29 0.56
C ILE A 113 -6.40 -6.17 -0.48
N GLY A 114 -6.60 -4.92 -0.07
CA GLY A 114 -6.53 -3.75 -0.94
C GLY A 114 -5.18 -3.63 -1.64
N LEU A 115 -4.09 -3.82 -0.92
CA LEU A 115 -2.74 -3.72 -1.45
C LEU A 115 -2.45 -4.78 -2.52
N SER A 116 -2.80 -6.05 -2.26
CA SER A 116 -2.54 -7.12 -3.23
C SER A 116 -3.39 -6.96 -4.49
N VAL A 117 -4.66 -6.56 -4.37
CA VAL A 117 -5.54 -6.25 -5.51
C VAL A 117 -4.99 -5.08 -6.31
N PHE A 118 -4.50 -4.02 -5.64
CA PHE A 118 -3.86 -2.89 -6.31
C PHE A 118 -2.67 -3.33 -7.14
N TYR A 119 -1.69 -4.06 -6.56
CA TYR A 119 -0.50 -4.51 -7.27
C TYR A 119 -0.82 -5.46 -8.42
N ALA A 120 -1.78 -6.36 -8.26
CA ALA A 120 -2.20 -7.25 -9.34
C ALA A 120 -2.81 -6.48 -10.52
N CYS A 121 -3.69 -5.50 -10.24
CA CYS A 121 -4.28 -4.65 -11.28
C CYS A 121 -3.24 -3.74 -11.93
N PHE A 122 -2.33 -3.15 -11.15
CA PHE A 122 -1.22 -2.35 -11.65
C PHE A 122 -0.36 -3.16 -12.63
N THR A 123 0.11 -4.33 -12.21
CA THR A 123 0.91 -5.23 -13.04
C THR A 123 0.17 -5.61 -14.33
N ALA A 124 -1.11 -5.97 -14.22
CA ALA A 124 -1.91 -6.33 -15.37
C ALA A 124 -2.11 -5.16 -16.36
N ILE A 125 -2.29 -3.92 -15.88
CA ILE A 125 -2.41 -2.74 -16.75
C ILE A 125 -1.08 -2.48 -17.47
N VAL A 126 0.05 -2.56 -16.77
CA VAL A 126 1.37 -2.40 -17.38
C VAL A 126 1.59 -3.45 -18.46
N GLN A 127 1.29 -4.74 -18.17
CA GLN A 127 1.47 -5.84 -19.12
C GLN A 127 0.64 -5.72 -20.41
N ILE A 128 -0.58 -5.17 -20.34
CA ILE A 128 -1.41 -4.98 -21.54
C ILE A 128 -1.08 -3.70 -22.29
N THR A 129 -0.40 -2.74 -21.66
CA THR A 129 -0.11 -1.42 -22.23
C THR A 129 1.29 -1.38 -22.86
N VAL A 130 2.23 -2.15 -22.33
CA VAL A 130 3.64 -2.15 -22.71
C VAL A 130 3.95 -3.40 -23.54
N LYS A 131 4.77 -3.26 -24.57
CA LYS A 131 5.23 -4.41 -25.38
C LYS A 131 6.03 -5.40 -24.52
N PRO A 132 5.89 -6.73 -24.75
CA PRO A 132 6.55 -7.75 -23.94
C PRO A 132 8.07 -7.55 -23.80
N GLU A 133 8.75 -7.11 -24.87
CA GLU A 133 10.20 -6.91 -24.89
C GLU A 133 10.65 -5.75 -23.97
N MET A 134 9.73 -4.84 -23.63
CA MET A 134 10.00 -3.65 -22.80
C MET A 134 9.54 -3.80 -21.34
N LEU A 135 8.79 -4.85 -21.02
CA LEU A 135 8.20 -5.03 -19.67
C LEU A 135 9.26 -5.02 -18.57
N GLY A 136 10.35 -5.78 -18.75
CA GLY A 136 11.44 -5.84 -17.78
C GLY A 136 12.05 -4.46 -17.49
N ARG A 137 12.25 -3.65 -18.54
CA ARG A 137 12.81 -2.30 -18.42
C ARG A 137 11.84 -1.35 -17.73
N VAL A 138 10.55 -1.41 -18.06
CA VAL A 138 9.51 -0.57 -17.46
C VAL A 138 9.32 -0.91 -15.98
N PHE A 139 9.32 -2.19 -15.60
CA PHE A 139 9.27 -2.59 -14.19
C PHE A 139 10.55 -2.21 -13.43
N SER A 140 11.72 -2.37 -14.04
CA SER A 140 12.99 -1.93 -13.44
C SER A 140 12.98 -0.43 -13.17
N LEU A 141 12.50 0.37 -14.13
CA LEU A 141 12.33 1.81 -13.96
C LEU A 141 11.38 2.13 -12.80
N TYR A 142 10.21 1.46 -12.76
CA TYR A 142 9.25 1.64 -11.68
C TYR A 142 9.87 1.38 -10.30
N TYR A 143 10.51 0.22 -10.11
CA TYR A 143 11.12 -0.13 -8.83
C TYR A 143 12.27 0.82 -8.44
N SER A 144 13.08 1.24 -9.41
CA SER A 144 14.15 2.21 -9.17
C SER A 144 13.60 3.58 -8.73
N LEU A 145 12.54 4.04 -9.39
CA LEU A 145 11.90 5.31 -9.03
C LEU A 145 11.10 5.24 -7.73
N ALA A 146 10.56 4.07 -7.36
CA ALA A 146 9.81 3.89 -6.12
C ALA A 146 10.70 3.92 -4.87
N VAL A 147 11.98 3.61 -4.99
CA VAL A 147 12.93 3.63 -3.86
C VAL A 147 13.10 5.04 -3.28
N LEU A 148 13.23 6.06 -4.13
CA LEU A 148 13.43 7.45 -3.68
C LEU A 148 12.27 7.97 -2.82
N PRO A 149 11.00 7.90 -3.28
CA PRO A 149 9.86 8.30 -2.45
C PRO A 149 9.76 7.50 -1.14
N SER A 150 10.09 6.21 -1.16
CA SER A 150 10.01 5.38 0.05
C SER A 150 11.00 5.80 1.13
N ILE A 151 12.24 6.12 0.75
CA ILE A 151 13.27 6.62 1.68
C ILE A 151 12.86 7.98 2.26
N ILE A 152 12.40 8.89 1.40
CA ILE A 152 11.93 10.21 1.82
C ILE A 152 10.73 10.06 2.76
N GLY A 153 9.76 9.23 2.40
CA GLY A 153 8.59 8.94 3.22
C GLY A 153 8.98 8.41 4.60
N LEU A 154 9.92 7.47 4.66
CA LEU A 154 10.41 6.90 5.92
C LEU A 154 11.06 7.96 6.83
N LEU A 155 11.93 8.81 6.28
CA LEU A 155 12.60 9.86 7.04
C LEU A 155 11.59 10.88 7.58
N PHE A 156 10.67 11.36 6.74
CA PHE A 156 9.64 12.31 7.17
C PHE A 156 8.72 11.72 8.22
N THR A 157 8.27 10.48 8.01
CA THR A 157 7.34 9.82 8.93
C THR A 157 7.97 9.55 10.29
N GLY A 158 9.26 9.19 10.34
CA GLY A 158 10.00 9.03 11.60
C GLY A 158 10.01 10.34 12.40
N VAL A 159 10.41 11.44 11.78
CA VAL A 159 10.44 12.77 12.43
C VAL A 159 9.04 13.22 12.87
N ILE A 160 8.04 12.99 12.04
CA ILE A 160 6.65 13.35 12.36
C ILE A 160 6.15 12.52 13.56
N ALA A 161 6.40 11.21 13.56
CA ALA A 161 5.97 10.31 14.64
C ALA A 161 6.60 10.66 16.00
N GLU A 162 7.86 11.09 16.00
CA GLU A 162 8.53 11.55 17.22
C GLU A 162 7.95 12.85 17.78
N ASN A 163 7.50 13.77 16.91
CA ASN A 163 7.03 15.09 17.34
C ASN A 163 5.54 15.15 17.67
N ILE A 164 4.69 14.45 16.93
CA ILE A 164 3.22 14.56 17.06
C ILE A 164 2.53 13.24 17.48
N GLY A 165 3.31 12.17 17.61
CA GLY A 165 2.81 10.85 18.00
C GLY A 165 2.45 9.95 16.82
N ILE A 166 2.52 8.64 17.07
CA ILE A 166 2.39 7.60 16.05
C ILE A 166 0.96 7.55 15.46
N ASN A 167 -0.06 7.63 16.30
CA ASN A 167 -1.46 7.58 15.87
C ASN A 167 -1.83 8.76 14.96
N ILE A 168 -1.38 9.98 15.29
CA ILE A 168 -1.62 11.16 14.46
C ILE A 168 -0.91 11.02 13.11
N THR A 169 0.28 10.46 13.11
CA THR A 169 1.03 10.19 11.88
C THR A 169 0.26 9.25 10.94
N PHE A 170 -0.39 8.20 11.47
CA PHE A 170 -1.25 7.30 10.69
C PHE A 170 -2.50 7.99 10.12
N ILE A 171 -3.05 8.97 10.82
CA ILE A 171 -4.22 9.74 10.35
C ILE A 171 -3.86 10.64 9.16
N ILE A 172 -2.61 11.13 9.13
CA ILE A 172 -2.13 12.07 8.12
C ILE A 172 -1.58 11.33 6.88
N SER A 173 -1.18 10.06 7.03
CA SER A 173 -0.64 9.22 5.95
C SER A 173 -1.73 8.71 5.04
#